data_fcbda8c27b31c27e77238968a995bde4
#
_entry.id   fcbda8c27b31c27e77238968a995bde4
#
_cell.length_a   1.000
_cell.length_b   1.000
_cell.length_c   1.000
_cell.angle_alpha   90.00
_cell.angle_beta   90.00
_cell.angle_gamma   90.00
#
_symmetry.space_group_name_H-M   'P 1'
#
loop_
_entity.id
_entity.type
_entity.pdbx_description
1 polymer ?
#
loop_
_entity_poly.entity_id
_entity_poly.type
_entity_poly.pdbx_seq_one_letter_code
_entity_poly.pdbx_strand_id
1 'polypeptide(L)'
;MRSDISLKQIAAASGLSVSTVSRVLREQPGTSAAARRAVAVALGTLGVRHGEEAARTGTVIAVVHAAPLAGDVDPFESLYLEIVERIFALGWVAVRIQTGPDLASAAEVLESFGVAGAVVLGGGSAGPEAQRLAAHGVPVIRVSNARHAGFAQLVLDSGEGIRTAVRHLIHLGHRRIGLVVPEDSAASTRVSAFRRAMADVLHIPATRDQAPVVVAGPGILAGSQAADELLEAQCSAAISCAPAITFGFLESTRRLRLAVPQDFSLLTVGDMPDAEVIHPPMSQVTFDWAALAEAALRELERLMRASADGAGAAGPGAGSGRTPRLPDYRVSPELVLRASERAIGRR
;
A
#
# COMPACT_ATOMS: atom_id res chain seq x y z
N MET A 1 31.36 -15.82 20.77
CA MET A 1 32.65 -15.10 20.98
C MET A 1 32.40 -13.64 20.59
N ARG A 2 32.32 -12.73 21.56
CA ARG A 2 32.26 -11.28 21.28
C ARG A 2 33.71 -10.87 20.91
N SER A 3 33.95 -10.52 19.65
CA SER A 3 35.22 -9.89 19.25
C SER A 3 35.19 -8.44 19.77
N ASP A 4 36.01 -8.15 20.79
CA ASP A 4 36.21 -6.78 21.28
C ASP A 4 36.88 -5.96 20.17
N ILE A 5 36.05 -5.20 19.41
CA ILE A 5 36.57 -4.29 18.40
C ILE A 5 37.17 -3.09 19.09
N SER A 6 38.44 -2.84 18.81
CA SER A 6 39.18 -1.75 19.42
C SER A 6 38.90 -0.42 18.75
N LEU A 7 39.06 0.69 19.51
CA LEU A 7 38.99 2.06 18.97
C LEU A 7 39.94 2.28 17.78
N LYS A 8 41.05 1.56 17.74
CA LYS A 8 42.04 1.61 16.62
C LYS A 8 41.47 1.03 15.32
N GLN A 9 40.69 -0.06 15.42
CA GLN A 9 40.04 -0.66 14.24
C GLN A 9 38.93 0.24 13.69
N ILE A 10 38.15 0.88 14.56
CA ILE A 10 37.14 1.86 14.14
C ILE A 10 37.79 3.09 13.52
N ALA A 11 38.89 3.56 14.07
CA ALA A 11 39.68 4.67 13.53
C ALA A 11 40.23 4.37 12.13
N ALA A 12 40.78 3.17 11.94
CA ALA A 12 41.28 2.72 10.64
C ALA A 12 40.17 2.61 9.60
N ALA A 13 39.00 2.06 9.97
CA ALA A 13 37.85 1.89 9.07
C ALA A 13 37.14 3.22 8.75
N SER A 14 37.13 4.19 9.68
CA SER A 14 36.48 5.49 9.49
C SER A 14 37.38 6.56 8.86
N GLY A 15 38.68 6.32 8.75
CA GLY A 15 39.66 7.33 8.32
C GLY A 15 39.86 8.47 9.32
N LEU A 16 39.44 8.31 10.58
CA LEU A 16 39.51 9.32 11.62
C LEU A 16 40.57 8.99 12.70
N SER A 17 41.00 9.98 13.48
CA SER A 17 41.86 9.73 14.62
C SER A 17 41.15 8.98 15.74
N VAL A 18 41.87 8.18 16.52
CA VAL A 18 41.34 7.45 17.68
C VAL A 18 40.68 8.38 18.68
N SER A 19 41.22 9.60 18.86
CA SER A 19 40.64 10.62 19.73
C SER A 19 39.30 11.16 19.20
N THR A 20 39.18 11.36 17.88
CA THR A 20 37.94 11.75 17.22
C THR A 20 36.87 10.65 17.34
N VAL A 21 37.25 9.39 17.08
CA VAL A 21 36.37 8.25 17.27
C VAL A 21 35.88 8.13 18.71
N SER A 22 36.78 8.26 19.68
CA SER A 22 36.42 8.24 21.11
C SER A 22 35.46 9.35 21.52
N ARG A 23 35.64 10.56 20.97
CA ARG A 23 34.73 11.70 21.22
C ARG A 23 33.36 11.49 20.60
N VAL A 24 33.30 10.94 19.38
CA VAL A 24 32.05 10.58 18.71
C VAL A 24 31.30 9.51 19.51
N LEU A 25 31.96 8.44 19.91
CA LEU A 25 31.35 7.35 20.68
C LEU A 25 30.89 7.74 22.08
N ARG A 26 31.46 8.81 22.65
CA ARG A 26 31.04 9.38 23.94
C ARG A 26 30.08 10.57 23.80
N GLU A 27 29.58 10.81 22.59
CA GLU A 27 28.63 11.88 22.25
C GLU A 27 29.07 13.28 22.71
N GLN A 28 30.36 13.53 22.75
CA GLN A 28 30.90 14.79 23.24
C GLN A 28 30.54 15.98 22.33
N PRO A 29 30.16 17.13 22.87
CA PRO A 29 29.92 18.34 22.09
C PRO A 29 31.10 18.73 21.20
N GLY A 30 30.83 19.28 19.99
CA GLY A 30 31.85 19.74 19.07
C GLY A 30 32.34 18.67 18.06
N THR A 31 31.72 17.50 18.00
CA THR A 31 31.93 16.51 16.92
C THR A 31 31.12 16.88 15.69
N SER A 32 31.74 16.92 14.50
CA SER A 32 31.04 17.26 13.25
C SER A 32 30.08 16.14 12.81
N ALA A 33 29.02 16.49 12.08
CA ALA A 33 28.08 15.53 11.50
C ALA A 33 28.79 14.56 10.53
N ALA A 34 29.84 15.02 9.84
CA ALA A 34 30.65 14.18 8.97
C ALA A 34 31.44 13.12 9.75
N ALA A 35 32.04 13.50 10.90
CA ALA A 35 32.76 12.56 11.75
C ALA A 35 31.82 11.52 12.37
N ARG A 36 30.63 11.91 12.80
CA ARG A 36 29.61 10.98 13.32
C ARG A 36 29.20 9.95 12.26
N ARG A 37 28.95 10.40 11.02
CA ARG A 37 28.62 9.51 9.90
C ARG A 37 29.75 8.54 9.58
N ALA A 38 31.00 9.01 9.50
CA ALA A 38 32.13 8.16 9.20
C ALA A 38 32.34 7.06 10.26
N VAL A 39 32.15 7.38 11.55
CA VAL A 39 32.21 6.39 12.65
C VAL A 39 31.05 5.39 12.55
N ALA A 40 29.82 5.84 12.25
CA ALA A 40 28.67 4.97 12.12
C ALA A 40 28.85 3.96 10.96
N VAL A 41 29.33 4.40 9.80
CA VAL A 41 29.67 3.53 8.66
C VAL A 41 30.75 2.53 9.04
N ALA A 42 31.83 2.96 9.70
CA ALA A 42 32.92 2.09 10.12
C ALA A 42 32.45 1.01 11.11
N LEU A 43 31.58 1.38 12.06
CA LEU A 43 30.97 0.41 13.00
C LEU A 43 30.12 -0.61 12.26
N GLY A 44 29.30 -0.20 11.30
CA GLY A 44 28.52 -1.09 10.45
C GLY A 44 29.41 -2.07 9.66
N THR A 45 30.50 -1.60 9.05
CA THR A 45 31.46 -2.41 8.28
C THR A 45 32.18 -3.44 9.19
N LEU A 46 32.42 -3.09 10.45
CA LEU A 46 33.07 -3.96 11.43
C LEU A 46 32.09 -4.89 12.18
N GLY A 47 30.78 -4.85 11.84
CA GLY A 47 29.77 -5.68 12.47
C GLY A 47 29.45 -5.30 13.92
N VAL A 48 29.85 -4.08 14.37
CA VAL A 48 29.56 -3.58 15.72
C VAL A 48 28.22 -2.87 15.75
N ARG A 49 27.27 -3.41 16.47
CA ARG A 49 26.03 -2.69 16.85
C ARG A 49 26.31 -1.90 18.12
N HIS A 50 26.28 -0.56 18.01
CA HIS A 50 26.46 0.32 19.15
C HIS A 50 25.06 0.79 19.62
N GLY A 51 24.71 0.38 20.85
CA GLY A 51 23.55 0.81 21.62
C GLY A 51 22.15 0.70 20.94
N GLU A 52 21.12 0.33 21.67
CA GLU A 52 19.76 0.24 21.14
C GLU A 52 19.24 1.60 20.61
N GLU A 53 19.76 2.72 21.08
CA GLU A 53 19.39 4.07 20.67
C GLU A 53 20.18 4.58 19.44
N ALA A 54 21.46 4.18 19.31
CA ALA A 54 22.26 4.50 18.12
C ALA A 54 21.93 3.58 16.93
N ALA A 55 21.35 2.40 17.17
CA ALA A 55 20.83 1.54 16.11
C ALA A 55 19.52 2.10 15.47
N ARG A 56 18.83 3.02 16.15
CA ARG A 56 17.61 3.64 15.63
C ARG A 56 17.89 4.86 14.71
N THR A 57 18.92 5.64 14.99
CA THR A 57 19.33 6.77 14.13
C THR A 57 20.16 6.28 12.95
N GLY A 58 19.51 5.84 11.89
CA GLY A 58 20.18 5.38 10.66
C GLY A 58 19.55 4.15 10.01
N THR A 59 18.51 3.55 10.62
CA THR A 59 17.76 2.45 10.01
C THR A 59 17.04 2.98 8.76
N VAL A 60 17.40 2.44 7.60
CA VAL A 60 16.79 2.82 6.32
C VAL A 60 15.72 1.79 5.96
N ILE A 61 14.52 2.26 5.74
CA ILE A 61 13.39 1.44 5.29
C ILE A 61 13.01 1.85 3.87
N ALA A 62 12.98 0.89 2.97
CA ALA A 62 12.46 1.10 1.63
C ALA A 62 10.93 1.01 1.64
N VAL A 63 10.27 1.98 1.03
CA VAL A 63 8.85 1.88 0.68
C VAL A 63 8.73 1.80 -0.83
N VAL A 64 8.45 0.60 -1.30
CA VAL A 64 8.44 0.24 -2.72
C VAL A 64 7.00 0.15 -3.21
N HIS A 65 6.68 0.84 -4.28
CA HIS A 65 5.36 0.76 -4.90
C HIS A 65 5.45 0.85 -6.42
N ALA A 66 4.46 0.31 -7.11
CA ALA A 66 4.35 0.46 -8.55
C ALA A 66 4.07 1.94 -8.89
N ALA A 67 4.78 2.48 -9.87
CA ALA A 67 4.44 3.79 -10.39
C ALA A 67 3.01 3.76 -10.92
N PRO A 68 2.16 4.74 -10.57
CA PRO A 68 0.85 4.84 -11.17
C PRO A 68 0.98 5.03 -12.69
N LEU A 69 0.04 4.48 -13.45
CA LEU A 69 -0.03 4.74 -14.88
C LEU A 69 -0.29 6.23 -15.13
N ALA A 70 0.15 6.74 -16.27
CA ALA A 70 -0.02 8.15 -16.61
C ALA A 70 -1.49 8.57 -16.51
N GLY A 71 -1.78 9.57 -15.70
CA GLY A 71 -3.13 10.06 -15.43
C GLY A 71 -3.90 9.32 -14.32
N ASP A 72 -3.29 8.31 -13.68
CA ASP A 72 -3.87 7.65 -12.51
C ASP A 72 -3.42 8.28 -11.19
N VAL A 73 -4.27 8.09 -10.17
CA VAL A 73 -3.95 8.40 -8.78
C VAL A 73 -3.45 7.13 -8.10
N ASP A 74 -2.36 7.21 -7.36
CA ASP A 74 -1.83 6.06 -6.61
C ASP A 74 -2.84 5.61 -5.55
N PRO A 75 -3.39 4.39 -5.63
CA PRO A 75 -4.37 3.90 -4.66
C PRO A 75 -3.77 3.63 -3.27
N PHE A 76 -2.45 3.71 -3.12
CA PHE A 76 -1.72 3.49 -1.87
C PHE A 76 -1.05 4.76 -1.32
N GLU A 77 -1.31 5.93 -1.91
CA GLU A 77 -0.63 7.18 -1.50
C GLU A 77 -0.92 7.51 -0.02
N SER A 78 -2.18 7.40 0.43
CA SER A 78 -2.53 7.65 1.83
C SER A 78 -1.80 6.69 2.77
N LEU A 79 -1.73 5.41 2.43
CA LEU A 79 -0.96 4.44 3.21
C LEU A 79 0.54 4.74 3.19
N TYR A 80 1.07 5.16 2.05
CA TYR A 80 2.47 5.57 1.93
C TYR A 80 2.80 6.72 2.90
N LEU A 81 1.97 7.74 2.92
CA LEU A 81 2.17 8.91 3.81
C LEU A 81 2.13 8.49 5.28
N GLU A 82 1.17 7.66 5.68
CA GLU A 82 1.07 7.13 7.04
C GLU A 82 2.28 6.28 7.43
N ILE A 83 2.81 5.46 6.52
CA ILE A 83 4.02 4.67 6.74
C ILE A 83 5.23 5.57 6.93
N VAL A 84 5.40 6.58 6.07
CA VAL A 84 6.54 7.50 6.13
C VAL A 84 6.53 8.30 7.43
N GLU A 85 5.38 8.81 7.86
CA GLU A 85 5.24 9.53 9.12
C GLU A 85 5.67 8.68 10.32
N ARG A 86 5.25 7.41 10.35
CA ARG A 86 5.63 6.48 11.42
C ARG A 86 7.10 6.08 11.38
N ILE A 87 7.66 5.90 10.18
CA ILE A 87 9.10 5.66 10.00
C ILE A 87 9.89 6.81 10.63
N PHE A 88 9.50 8.06 10.38
CA PHE A 88 10.14 9.22 10.99
C PHE A 88 9.92 9.30 12.50
N ALA A 89 8.73 8.96 12.99
CA ALA A 89 8.45 8.92 14.43
C ALA A 89 9.32 7.88 15.17
N LEU A 90 9.74 6.81 14.49
CA LEU A 90 10.69 5.81 15.00
C LEU A 90 12.15 6.27 14.91
N GLY A 91 12.43 7.46 14.38
CA GLY A 91 13.79 7.93 14.13
C GLY A 91 14.49 7.21 12.96
N TRP A 92 13.74 6.56 12.08
CA TRP A 92 14.23 5.87 10.90
C TRP A 92 14.17 6.77 9.66
N VAL A 93 14.78 6.32 8.57
CA VAL A 93 14.79 7.01 7.27
C VAL A 93 13.94 6.23 6.28
N ALA A 94 12.99 6.89 5.62
CA ALA A 94 12.21 6.33 4.53
C ALA A 94 12.86 6.63 3.17
N VAL A 95 12.98 5.62 2.31
CA VAL A 95 13.36 5.78 0.92
C VAL A 95 12.20 5.32 0.05
N ARG A 96 11.58 6.25 -0.69
CA ARG A 96 10.53 5.94 -1.65
C ARG A 96 11.15 5.39 -2.93
N ILE A 97 10.67 4.25 -3.38
CA ILE A 97 11.09 3.63 -4.64
C ILE A 97 9.86 3.32 -5.47
N GLN A 98 9.80 3.96 -6.62
CA GLN A 98 8.80 3.64 -7.63
C GLN A 98 9.37 2.59 -8.57
N THR A 99 8.56 1.57 -8.89
CA THR A 99 8.89 0.52 -9.84
C THR A 99 8.01 0.64 -11.08
N GLY A 100 8.58 0.38 -12.23
CA GLY A 100 7.89 0.42 -13.51
C GLY A 100 8.70 -0.31 -14.58
N PRO A 101 8.13 -0.54 -15.77
CA PRO A 101 8.79 -1.30 -16.82
C PRO A 101 10.11 -0.68 -17.30
N ASP A 102 10.24 0.64 -17.20
CA ASP A 102 11.39 1.40 -17.67
C ASP A 102 12.29 1.90 -16.53
N LEU A 103 12.02 1.51 -15.28
CA LEU A 103 12.80 1.94 -14.12
C LEU A 103 13.85 0.89 -13.76
N ALA A 104 15.00 1.36 -13.29
CA ALA A 104 16.06 0.49 -12.76
C ALA A 104 15.53 -0.35 -11.59
N SER A 105 16.12 -1.52 -11.39
CA SER A 105 15.76 -2.38 -10.26
C SER A 105 15.98 -1.66 -8.93
N ALA A 106 14.95 -1.65 -8.09
CA ALA A 106 15.05 -1.10 -6.74
C ALA A 106 16.11 -1.81 -5.92
N ALA A 107 16.32 -3.10 -6.12
CA ALA A 107 17.31 -3.88 -5.39
C ALA A 107 18.73 -3.36 -5.62
N GLU A 108 19.12 -3.04 -6.85
CA GLU A 108 20.44 -2.50 -7.18
C GLU A 108 20.69 -1.13 -6.52
N VAL A 109 19.67 -0.28 -6.49
CA VAL A 109 19.75 1.03 -5.82
C VAL A 109 19.87 0.84 -4.31
N LEU A 110 19.10 -0.09 -3.73
CA LEU A 110 19.01 -0.31 -2.30
C LEU A 110 20.25 -0.98 -1.68
N GLU A 111 20.97 -1.78 -2.44
CA GLU A 111 22.25 -2.34 -1.99
C GLU A 111 23.23 -1.24 -1.55
N SER A 112 23.23 -0.12 -2.25
CA SER A 112 24.12 1.02 -1.92
C SER A 112 23.70 1.79 -0.66
N PHE A 113 22.45 1.64 -0.21
CA PHE A 113 21.90 2.38 0.95
C PHE A 113 21.84 1.58 2.26
N GLY A 114 22.18 0.28 2.25
CA GLY A 114 22.17 -0.56 3.45
C GLY A 114 20.77 -0.66 4.06
N VAL A 115 19.75 -0.98 3.26
CA VAL A 115 18.35 -1.05 3.67
C VAL A 115 18.14 -2.16 4.69
N ALA A 116 17.55 -1.83 5.83
CA ALA A 116 17.28 -2.75 6.93
C ALA A 116 16.00 -3.57 6.73
N GLY A 117 15.06 -3.05 5.95
CA GLY A 117 13.77 -3.70 5.66
C GLY A 117 13.00 -2.96 4.58
N ALA A 118 11.96 -3.60 4.04
CA ALA A 118 11.13 -3.02 2.99
C ALA A 118 9.64 -3.25 3.21
N VAL A 119 8.84 -2.22 2.96
CA VAL A 119 7.39 -2.29 2.79
C VAL A 119 7.09 -2.20 1.31
N VAL A 120 6.41 -3.20 0.75
CA VAL A 120 6.06 -3.25 -0.67
C VAL A 120 4.54 -3.08 -0.82
N LEU A 121 4.14 -2.01 -1.49
CA LEU A 121 2.74 -1.62 -1.66
C LEU A 121 2.22 -2.05 -3.03
N GLY A 122 1.05 -2.67 -3.05
CA GLY A 122 0.36 -3.07 -4.26
C GLY A 122 0.90 -4.34 -4.93
N GLY A 123 0.57 -4.47 -6.22
CA GLY A 123 0.92 -5.59 -7.09
C GLY A 123 1.74 -5.12 -8.31
N GLY A 124 1.48 -5.71 -9.46
CA GLY A 124 2.13 -5.33 -10.72
C GLY A 124 3.66 -5.38 -10.65
N SER A 125 4.36 -4.32 -11.07
CA SER A 125 5.81 -4.21 -11.09
C SER A 125 6.47 -4.25 -9.70
N ALA A 126 5.73 -3.96 -8.62
CA ALA A 126 6.25 -4.08 -7.25
C ALA A 126 6.44 -5.55 -6.80
N GLY A 127 5.72 -6.49 -7.43
CA GLY A 127 5.82 -7.91 -7.09
C GLY A 127 7.19 -8.54 -7.34
N PRO A 128 7.76 -8.45 -8.56
CA PRO A 128 9.12 -8.90 -8.84
C PRO A 128 10.16 -8.25 -7.95
N GLU A 129 9.99 -6.98 -7.61
CA GLU A 129 10.92 -6.26 -6.76
C GLU A 129 10.93 -6.78 -5.32
N ALA A 130 9.75 -7.13 -4.78
CA ALA A 130 9.67 -7.79 -3.48
C ALA A 130 10.47 -9.11 -3.46
N GLN A 131 10.43 -9.87 -4.56
CA GLN A 131 11.20 -11.12 -4.69
C GLN A 131 12.71 -10.87 -4.72
N ARG A 132 13.16 -9.85 -5.46
CA ARG A 132 14.58 -9.47 -5.53
C ARG A 132 15.11 -9.04 -4.17
N LEU A 133 14.39 -8.15 -3.48
CA LEU A 133 14.75 -7.70 -2.13
C LEU A 133 14.86 -8.88 -1.15
N ALA A 134 13.89 -9.78 -1.16
CA ALA A 134 13.91 -10.96 -0.30
C ALA A 134 15.07 -11.91 -0.66
N ALA A 135 15.43 -12.06 -1.95
CA ALA A 135 16.58 -12.85 -2.39
C ALA A 135 17.92 -12.28 -1.91
N HIS A 136 18.01 -10.96 -1.70
CA HIS A 136 19.16 -10.27 -1.10
C HIS A 136 19.11 -10.27 0.45
N GLY A 137 18.20 -11.01 1.04
CA GLY A 137 18.09 -11.13 2.51
C GLY A 137 17.44 -9.94 3.20
N VAL A 138 16.85 -9.01 2.45
CA VAL A 138 16.10 -7.88 3.04
C VAL A 138 14.75 -8.37 3.56
N PRO A 139 14.42 -8.15 4.84
CA PRO A 139 13.09 -8.42 5.38
C PRO A 139 12.02 -7.63 4.65
N VAL A 140 11.02 -8.31 4.10
CA VAL A 140 9.96 -7.70 3.29
C VAL A 140 8.60 -7.98 3.88
N ILE A 141 7.77 -6.94 4.04
CA ILE A 141 6.33 -7.06 4.23
C ILE A 141 5.58 -6.51 3.01
N ARG A 142 4.51 -7.17 2.61
CA ARG A 142 3.65 -6.71 1.50
C ARG A 142 2.31 -6.21 2.02
N VAL A 143 1.82 -5.13 1.41
CA VAL A 143 0.44 -4.65 1.58
C VAL A 143 -0.21 -4.57 0.19
N SER A 144 -1.24 -5.37 -0.07
CA SER A 144 -1.85 -5.42 -1.41
C SER A 144 -3.29 -5.96 -1.37
N ASN A 145 -4.00 -5.83 -2.47
CA ASN A 145 -5.36 -6.36 -2.65
C ASN A 145 -5.39 -7.86 -3.01
N ALA A 146 -4.26 -8.51 -3.15
CA ALA A 146 -4.15 -9.92 -3.53
C ALA A 146 -3.13 -10.64 -2.65
N ARG A 147 -3.32 -11.96 -2.50
CA ARG A 147 -2.38 -12.81 -1.78
C ARG A 147 -1.15 -13.11 -2.63
N HIS A 148 0.01 -13.08 -1.98
CA HIS A 148 1.28 -13.43 -2.61
C HIS A 148 2.02 -14.43 -1.72
N ALA A 149 2.26 -15.63 -2.24
CA ALA A 149 2.96 -16.67 -1.51
C ALA A 149 4.41 -16.27 -1.17
N GLY A 150 4.91 -16.70 -0.02
CA GLY A 150 6.30 -16.50 0.38
C GLY A 150 6.61 -15.19 1.11
N PHE A 151 5.59 -14.37 1.40
CA PHE A 151 5.77 -13.10 2.12
C PHE A 151 4.89 -12.99 3.36
N ALA A 152 5.37 -12.29 4.37
CA ALA A 152 4.51 -11.67 5.36
C ALA A 152 3.67 -10.59 4.66
N GLN A 153 2.36 -10.56 4.93
CA GLN A 153 1.51 -9.64 4.18
C GLN A 153 0.25 -9.21 4.93
N LEU A 154 -0.18 -7.99 4.61
CA LEU A 154 -1.50 -7.46 4.93
C LEU A 154 -2.31 -7.47 3.63
N VAL A 155 -3.42 -8.20 3.61
CA VAL A 155 -4.29 -8.32 2.44
C VAL A 155 -5.52 -7.46 2.66
N LEU A 156 -5.68 -6.43 1.83
CA LEU A 156 -6.85 -5.56 1.84
C LEU A 156 -8.03 -6.32 1.22
N ASP A 157 -9.09 -6.56 2.00
CA ASP A 157 -10.26 -7.29 1.51
C ASP A 157 -11.16 -6.40 0.64
N SER A 158 -10.70 -6.16 -0.59
CA SER A 158 -11.50 -5.40 -1.57
C SER A 158 -12.83 -6.09 -1.92
N GLY A 159 -12.92 -7.42 -1.77
CA GLY A 159 -14.16 -8.15 -1.96
C GLY A 159 -15.20 -7.80 -0.89
N GLU A 160 -14.79 -7.68 0.39
CA GLU A 160 -15.69 -7.20 1.45
C GLU A 160 -16.08 -5.75 1.23
N GLY A 161 -15.16 -4.91 0.73
CA GLY A 161 -15.47 -3.55 0.34
C GLY A 161 -16.61 -3.46 -0.67
N ILE A 162 -16.54 -4.27 -1.72
CA ILE A 162 -17.61 -4.37 -2.72
C ILE A 162 -18.91 -4.87 -2.11
N ARG A 163 -18.88 -5.91 -1.26
CA ARG A 163 -20.10 -6.43 -0.59
C ARG A 163 -20.75 -5.36 0.28
N THR A 164 -19.94 -4.58 0.99
CA THR A 164 -20.43 -3.47 1.84
C THR A 164 -21.08 -2.38 1.00
N ALA A 165 -20.44 -1.96 -0.10
CA ALA A 165 -21.00 -0.97 -1.02
C ALA A 165 -22.32 -1.43 -1.64
N VAL A 166 -22.40 -2.68 -2.11
CA VAL A 166 -23.64 -3.25 -2.70
C VAL A 166 -24.76 -3.27 -1.67
N ARG A 167 -24.51 -3.80 -0.47
CA ARG A 167 -25.52 -3.84 0.61
C ARG A 167 -26.07 -2.46 0.94
N HIS A 168 -25.19 -1.47 1.02
CA HIS A 168 -25.60 -0.10 1.29
C HIS A 168 -26.49 0.47 0.18
N LEU A 169 -26.07 0.39 -1.08
CA LEU A 169 -26.87 0.91 -2.20
C LEU A 169 -28.22 0.17 -2.36
N ILE A 170 -28.26 -1.13 -2.13
CA ILE A 170 -29.52 -1.88 -2.12
C ILE A 170 -30.42 -1.47 -0.96
N HIS A 171 -29.87 -1.19 0.23
CA HIS A 171 -30.62 -0.66 1.36
C HIS A 171 -31.24 0.71 1.03
N LEU A 172 -30.55 1.55 0.27
CA LEU A 172 -31.07 2.80 -0.26
C LEU A 172 -32.13 2.64 -1.37
N GLY A 173 -32.45 1.43 -1.77
CA GLY A 173 -33.49 1.10 -2.76
C GLY A 173 -32.98 0.85 -4.17
N HIS A 174 -31.72 1.03 -4.45
CA HIS A 174 -31.16 0.76 -5.77
C HIS A 174 -31.27 -0.72 -6.13
N ARG A 175 -31.61 -1.04 -7.37
CA ARG A 175 -31.76 -2.41 -7.87
C ARG A 175 -30.94 -2.65 -9.13
N ARG A 176 -30.61 -1.60 -9.85
CA ARG A 176 -29.75 -1.57 -11.02
C ARG A 176 -28.49 -0.79 -10.68
N ILE A 177 -27.46 -1.52 -10.31
CA ILE A 177 -26.19 -0.98 -9.81
C ILE A 177 -25.09 -1.43 -10.76
N GLY A 178 -24.28 -0.50 -11.23
CA GLY A 178 -23.10 -0.79 -12.04
C GLY A 178 -21.81 -0.91 -11.19
N LEU A 179 -20.85 -1.68 -11.68
CA LEU A 179 -19.51 -1.75 -11.10
C LEU A 179 -18.49 -1.34 -12.17
N VAL A 180 -17.57 -0.45 -11.80
CA VAL A 180 -16.40 -0.15 -12.63
C VAL A 180 -15.14 -0.52 -11.85
N VAL A 181 -14.34 -1.40 -12.42
CA VAL A 181 -13.06 -1.84 -11.85
C VAL A 181 -11.91 -1.46 -12.76
N PRO A 182 -10.75 -1.06 -12.22
CA PRO A 182 -9.54 -0.92 -13.01
C PRO A 182 -9.04 -2.30 -13.47
N GLU A 183 -8.34 -2.33 -14.59
CA GLU A 183 -7.69 -3.52 -15.12
C GLU A 183 -6.44 -3.86 -14.27
N ASP A 184 -6.66 -4.53 -13.14
CA ASP A 184 -5.61 -4.92 -12.20
C ASP A 184 -5.77 -6.38 -11.74
N SER A 185 -4.81 -6.85 -10.93
CA SER A 185 -4.79 -8.21 -10.39
C SER A 185 -5.98 -8.54 -9.47
N ALA A 186 -6.69 -7.54 -8.94
CA ALA A 186 -7.84 -7.71 -8.06
C ALA A 186 -9.19 -7.58 -8.79
N ALA A 187 -9.21 -7.23 -10.09
CA ALA A 187 -10.43 -7.01 -10.87
C ALA A 187 -11.38 -8.22 -10.80
N SER A 188 -10.87 -9.42 -11.04
CA SER A 188 -11.69 -10.65 -11.00
C SER A 188 -12.30 -10.92 -9.61
N THR A 189 -11.58 -10.63 -8.55
CA THR A 189 -12.05 -10.76 -7.16
C THR A 189 -13.18 -9.77 -6.88
N ARG A 190 -13.02 -8.51 -7.28
CA ARG A 190 -14.04 -7.47 -7.13
C ARG A 190 -15.31 -7.80 -7.91
N VAL A 191 -15.17 -8.20 -9.18
CA VAL A 191 -16.31 -8.61 -10.03
C VAL A 191 -17.05 -9.81 -9.44
N SER A 192 -16.34 -10.81 -8.97
CA SER A 192 -16.94 -12.00 -8.35
C SER A 192 -17.69 -11.64 -7.05
N ALA A 193 -17.10 -10.77 -6.21
CA ALA A 193 -17.73 -10.29 -4.99
C ALA A 193 -19.00 -9.47 -5.30
N PHE A 194 -18.97 -8.62 -6.31
CA PHE A 194 -20.11 -7.82 -6.76
C PHE A 194 -21.26 -8.68 -7.22
N ARG A 195 -21.01 -9.62 -8.14
CA ARG A 195 -22.05 -10.51 -8.66
C ARG A 195 -22.69 -11.35 -7.57
N ARG A 196 -21.89 -11.89 -6.65
CA ARG A 196 -22.41 -12.62 -5.49
C ARG A 196 -23.28 -11.73 -4.59
N ALA A 197 -22.79 -10.55 -4.23
CA ALA A 197 -23.53 -9.63 -3.38
C ALA A 197 -24.88 -9.21 -4.00
N MET A 198 -24.88 -8.93 -5.30
CA MET A 198 -26.12 -8.62 -6.04
C MET A 198 -27.08 -9.81 -6.03
N ALA A 199 -26.61 -11.03 -6.30
CA ALA A 199 -27.41 -12.23 -6.30
C ALA A 199 -28.00 -12.56 -4.92
N ASP A 200 -27.16 -12.47 -3.86
CA ASP A 200 -27.55 -12.80 -2.49
C ASP A 200 -28.66 -11.88 -1.97
N VAL A 201 -28.58 -10.57 -2.25
CA VAL A 201 -29.52 -9.60 -1.73
C VAL A 201 -30.79 -9.49 -2.59
N LEU A 202 -30.68 -9.65 -3.89
CA LEU A 202 -31.84 -9.59 -4.79
C LEU A 202 -32.56 -10.94 -4.90
N HIS A 203 -31.99 -12.02 -4.35
CA HIS A 203 -32.50 -13.41 -4.44
C HIS A 203 -32.74 -13.88 -5.87
N ILE A 204 -31.96 -13.36 -6.81
CA ILE A 204 -32.02 -13.71 -8.24
C ILE A 204 -30.58 -13.87 -8.76
N PRO A 205 -30.35 -14.75 -9.76
CA PRO A 205 -29.07 -14.78 -10.45
C PRO A 205 -28.76 -13.36 -10.99
N ALA A 206 -27.62 -12.78 -10.60
CA ALA A 206 -27.23 -11.48 -11.10
C ALA A 206 -26.91 -11.59 -12.61
N THR A 207 -27.88 -11.28 -13.44
CA THR A 207 -27.70 -11.21 -14.89
C THR A 207 -26.82 -10.01 -15.26
N ARG A 208 -26.22 -10.05 -16.44
CA ARG A 208 -25.39 -8.96 -16.97
C ARG A 208 -26.18 -7.63 -17.01
N ASP A 209 -27.48 -7.71 -17.28
CA ASP A 209 -28.34 -6.50 -17.39
C ASP A 209 -28.68 -5.87 -16.04
N GLN A 210 -28.68 -6.65 -14.95
CA GLN A 210 -28.99 -6.17 -13.60
C GLN A 210 -27.76 -5.71 -12.83
N ALA A 211 -26.61 -6.27 -13.17
CA ALA A 211 -25.32 -6.01 -12.55
C ALA A 211 -24.23 -5.79 -13.60
N PRO A 212 -24.33 -4.73 -14.42
CA PRO A 212 -23.37 -4.44 -15.45
C PRO A 212 -22.01 -4.14 -14.83
N VAL A 213 -20.96 -4.64 -15.47
CA VAL A 213 -19.58 -4.47 -15.02
C VAL A 213 -18.77 -3.95 -16.19
N VAL A 214 -18.03 -2.88 -15.97
CA VAL A 214 -17.07 -2.32 -16.91
C VAL A 214 -15.67 -2.48 -16.31
N VAL A 215 -14.77 -3.07 -17.10
CA VAL A 215 -13.33 -3.08 -16.79
C VAL A 215 -12.72 -1.90 -17.52
N ALA A 216 -12.30 -0.88 -16.78
CA ALA A 216 -11.82 0.38 -17.32
C ALA A 216 -10.29 0.38 -17.38
N GLY A 217 -9.75 0.92 -18.46
CA GLY A 217 -8.34 1.29 -18.53
C GLY A 217 -7.98 2.41 -17.54
N PRO A 218 -6.72 2.87 -17.54
CA PRO A 218 -6.27 3.91 -16.62
C PRO A 218 -6.82 5.29 -16.98
N GLY A 219 -6.94 6.13 -15.96
CA GLY A 219 -7.20 7.55 -16.11
C GLY A 219 -8.69 7.96 -16.15
N ILE A 220 -8.88 9.27 -16.06
CA ILE A 220 -10.20 9.91 -15.97
C ILE A 220 -11.06 9.65 -17.21
N LEU A 221 -10.45 9.64 -18.41
CA LEU A 221 -11.19 9.42 -19.65
C LEU A 221 -11.85 8.03 -19.68
N ALA A 222 -11.13 6.99 -19.27
CA ALA A 222 -11.68 5.64 -19.17
C ALA A 222 -12.84 5.57 -18.17
N GLY A 223 -12.72 6.29 -17.04
CA GLY A 223 -13.81 6.43 -16.07
C GLY A 223 -15.05 7.15 -16.67
N SER A 224 -14.85 8.17 -17.48
CA SER A 224 -15.96 8.85 -18.16
C SER A 224 -16.67 7.96 -19.18
N GLN A 225 -15.92 7.17 -19.96
CA GLN A 225 -16.49 6.19 -20.89
C GLN A 225 -17.29 5.10 -20.17
N ALA A 226 -16.73 4.58 -19.05
CA ALA A 226 -17.43 3.60 -18.24
C ALA A 226 -18.72 4.16 -17.62
N ALA A 227 -18.74 5.44 -17.26
CA ALA A 227 -19.93 6.12 -16.78
C ALA A 227 -21.03 6.17 -17.86
N ASP A 228 -20.66 6.53 -19.09
CA ASP A 228 -21.58 6.58 -20.22
C ASP A 228 -22.22 5.17 -20.46
N GLU A 229 -21.42 4.11 -20.46
CA GLU A 229 -21.92 2.72 -20.59
C GLU A 229 -22.92 2.34 -19.49
N LEU A 230 -22.65 2.72 -18.22
CA LEU A 230 -23.56 2.39 -17.12
C LEU A 230 -24.83 3.24 -17.10
N LEU A 231 -24.75 4.48 -17.59
CA LEU A 231 -25.92 5.35 -17.77
C LEU A 231 -26.81 4.82 -18.92
N GLU A 232 -26.25 4.40 -20.04
CA GLU A 232 -26.96 3.73 -21.12
C GLU A 232 -27.60 2.42 -20.66
N ALA A 233 -26.91 1.67 -19.79
CA ALA A 233 -27.47 0.49 -19.13
C ALA A 233 -28.54 0.82 -18.07
N GLN A 234 -28.95 2.09 -17.94
CA GLN A 234 -29.98 2.57 -17.00
C GLN A 234 -29.68 2.21 -15.54
N CYS A 235 -28.43 2.19 -15.13
CA CYS A 235 -28.08 2.11 -13.73
C CYS A 235 -28.56 3.34 -12.98
N SER A 236 -29.03 3.15 -11.76
CA SER A 236 -29.39 4.24 -10.85
C SER A 236 -28.28 4.57 -9.87
N ALA A 237 -27.28 3.69 -9.77
CA ALA A 237 -26.09 3.87 -8.98
C ALA A 237 -24.91 3.13 -9.59
N ALA A 238 -23.69 3.55 -9.25
CA ALA A 238 -22.48 2.84 -9.55
C ALA A 238 -21.53 2.76 -8.36
N ILE A 239 -20.71 1.72 -8.39
CA ILE A 239 -19.56 1.53 -7.52
C ILE A 239 -18.32 1.68 -8.40
N SER A 240 -17.44 2.63 -8.10
CA SER A 240 -16.14 2.79 -8.75
C SER A 240 -15.03 2.27 -7.84
N CYS A 241 -13.98 1.68 -8.42
CA CYS A 241 -12.91 1.04 -7.66
C CYS A 241 -11.55 1.72 -7.84
N ALA A 242 -11.53 2.96 -8.31
CA ALA A 242 -10.33 3.79 -8.39
C ALA A 242 -10.69 5.28 -8.42
N PRO A 243 -9.85 6.17 -7.84
CA PRO A 243 -10.11 7.61 -7.83
C PRO A 243 -10.25 8.20 -9.24
N ALA A 244 -9.38 7.86 -10.18
CA ALA A 244 -9.44 8.35 -11.55
C ALA A 244 -10.77 7.97 -12.24
N ILE A 245 -11.26 6.76 -12.00
CA ILE A 245 -12.56 6.30 -12.49
C ILE A 245 -13.69 7.15 -11.88
N THR A 246 -13.63 7.42 -10.56
CA THR A 246 -14.61 8.25 -9.86
C THR A 246 -14.64 9.67 -10.43
N PHE A 247 -13.49 10.29 -10.66
CA PHE A 247 -13.41 11.60 -11.31
C PHE A 247 -13.98 11.59 -12.72
N GLY A 248 -13.74 10.53 -13.49
CA GLY A 248 -14.33 10.35 -14.80
C GLY A 248 -15.86 10.27 -14.77
N PHE A 249 -16.40 9.56 -13.77
CA PHE A 249 -17.84 9.53 -13.52
C PHE A 249 -18.43 10.91 -13.23
N LEU A 250 -17.82 11.66 -12.31
CA LEU A 250 -18.25 13.01 -11.96
C LEU A 250 -18.20 13.95 -13.17
N GLU A 251 -17.18 13.82 -14.02
CA GLU A 251 -17.08 14.61 -15.25
C GLU A 251 -18.16 14.23 -16.27
N SER A 252 -18.44 12.92 -16.46
CA SER A 252 -19.50 12.47 -17.36
C SER A 252 -20.88 12.94 -16.89
N THR A 253 -21.21 12.78 -15.59
CA THR A 253 -22.49 13.26 -15.05
C THR A 253 -22.63 14.77 -15.19
N ARG A 254 -21.55 15.55 -14.95
CA ARG A 254 -21.55 17.00 -15.16
C ARG A 254 -21.79 17.36 -16.63
N ARG A 255 -21.11 16.68 -17.56
CA ARG A 255 -21.28 16.87 -19.03
C ARG A 255 -22.71 16.59 -19.47
N LEU A 256 -23.34 15.57 -18.91
CA LEU A 256 -24.72 15.16 -19.18
C LEU A 256 -25.76 15.93 -18.36
N ARG A 257 -25.34 16.88 -17.53
CA ARG A 257 -26.19 17.67 -16.61
C ARG A 257 -26.99 16.80 -15.64
N LEU A 258 -26.44 15.66 -15.25
CA LEU A 258 -26.97 14.80 -14.19
C LEU A 258 -26.37 15.20 -12.86
N ALA A 259 -27.21 15.35 -11.85
CA ALA A 259 -26.76 15.68 -10.50
C ALA A 259 -26.51 14.41 -9.68
N VAL A 260 -25.35 14.36 -9.02
CA VAL A 260 -25.01 13.37 -8.01
C VAL A 260 -25.26 14.02 -6.65
N PRO A 261 -26.08 13.44 -5.77
CA PRO A 261 -26.76 12.14 -5.88
C PRO A 261 -28.19 12.18 -6.44
N GLN A 262 -28.71 13.33 -6.91
CA GLN A 262 -30.13 13.51 -7.23
C GLN A 262 -30.62 12.63 -8.38
N ASP A 263 -29.83 12.52 -9.43
CA ASP A 263 -30.17 11.72 -10.62
C ASP A 263 -29.44 10.37 -10.63
N PHE A 264 -28.26 10.30 -9.99
CA PHE A 264 -27.40 9.12 -9.98
C PHE A 264 -26.59 9.03 -8.69
N SER A 265 -26.58 7.86 -8.02
CA SER A 265 -25.77 7.64 -6.82
C SER A 265 -24.40 7.06 -7.19
N LEU A 266 -23.34 7.60 -6.61
CA LEU A 266 -21.96 7.14 -6.84
C LEU A 266 -21.27 6.85 -5.51
N LEU A 267 -20.67 5.65 -5.39
CA LEU A 267 -19.90 5.22 -4.23
C LEU A 267 -18.55 4.70 -4.68
N THR A 268 -17.50 5.10 -3.99
CA THR A 268 -16.12 4.66 -4.29
C THR A 268 -15.69 3.53 -3.36
N VAL A 269 -15.01 2.52 -3.88
CA VAL A 269 -14.32 1.48 -3.10
C VAL A 269 -12.82 1.65 -3.31
N GLY A 270 -12.14 2.03 -2.26
CA GLY A 270 -10.75 2.47 -2.24
C GLY A 270 -10.64 3.88 -1.67
N ASP A 271 -9.43 4.33 -1.49
CA ASP A 271 -9.18 5.67 -0.97
C ASP A 271 -9.40 6.72 -2.06
N MET A 272 -10.23 7.69 -1.75
CA MET A 272 -10.51 8.83 -2.62
C MET A 272 -9.88 10.08 -2.02
N PRO A 273 -8.82 10.63 -2.60
CA PRO A 273 -8.22 11.87 -2.10
C PRO A 273 -9.26 13.00 -2.03
N ASP A 274 -9.19 13.77 -0.96
CA ASP A 274 -10.06 14.95 -0.76
C ASP A 274 -11.57 14.66 -0.86
N ALA A 275 -11.99 13.44 -0.53
CA ALA A 275 -13.38 12.98 -0.66
C ALA A 275 -14.41 13.89 0.03
N GLU A 276 -14.01 14.60 1.07
CA GLU A 276 -14.85 15.53 1.83
C GLU A 276 -15.02 16.91 1.18
N VAL A 277 -14.04 17.33 0.35
CA VAL A 277 -14.05 18.66 -0.28
C VAL A 277 -14.47 18.61 -1.77
N ILE A 278 -14.47 17.43 -2.38
CA ILE A 278 -14.99 17.22 -3.72
C ILE A 278 -16.49 17.51 -3.72
N HIS A 279 -17.03 17.96 -4.84
CA HIS A 279 -18.46 18.23 -4.96
C HIS A 279 -19.15 17.25 -5.92
N PRO A 280 -20.13 16.44 -5.46
CA PRO A 280 -20.54 16.28 -4.03
C PRO A 280 -19.45 15.59 -3.19
N PRO A 281 -19.46 15.80 -1.85
CA PRO A 281 -18.59 15.01 -0.97
C PRO A 281 -18.83 13.53 -1.14
N MET A 282 -17.73 12.78 -1.44
CA MET A 282 -17.81 11.39 -1.88
C MET A 282 -17.88 10.41 -0.72
N SER A 283 -18.93 9.59 -0.70
CA SER A 283 -18.99 8.41 0.15
C SER A 283 -18.05 7.33 -0.37
N GLN A 284 -17.35 6.68 0.54
CA GLN A 284 -16.34 5.69 0.16
C GLN A 284 -16.30 4.51 1.11
N VAL A 285 -15.88 3.37 0.59
CA VAL A 285 -15.44 2.22 1.37
C VAL A 285 -13.93 2.24 1.36
N THR A 286 -13.33 2.54 2.48
CA THR A 286 -11.89 2.74 2.66
C THR A 286 -11.31 1.87 3.77
N PHE A 287 -10.07 2.08 4.14
CA PHE A 287 -9.40 1.35 5.22
C PHE A 287 -8.87 2.35 6.25
N ASP A 288 -8.68 1.88 7.48
CA ASP A 288 -7.91 2.62 8.48
C ASP A 288 -6.42 2.55 8.12
N TRP A 289 -5.98 3.53 7.32
CA TRP A 289 -4.61 3.60 6.82
C TRP A 289 -3.59 3.76 7.95
N ALA A 290 -3.97 4.47 9.02
CA ALA A 290 -3.14 4.66 10.19
C ALA A 290 -2.88 3.34 10.92
N ALA A 291 -3.92 2.56 11.19
CA ALA A 291 -3.79 1.24 11.78
C ALA A 291 -3.05 0.25 10.88
N LEU A 292 -3.24 0.34 9.56
CA LEU A 292 -2.52 -0.48 8.57
C LEU A 292 -1.01 -0.19 8.56
N ALA A 293 -0.63 1.09 8.55
CA ALA A 293 0.77 1.50 8.59
C ALA A 293 1.45 1.01 9.87
N GLU A 294 0.77 1.14 11.02
CA GLU A 294 1.27 0.63 12.29
C GLU A 294 1.45 -0.90 12.27
N ALA A 295 0.46 -1.64 11.76
CA ALA A 295 0.54 -3.09 11.64
C ALA A 295 1.66 -3.54 10.71
N ALA A 296 1.84 -2.86 9.57
CA ALA A 296 2.89 -3.15 8.61
C ALA A 296 4.28 -2.93 9.21
N LEU A 297 4.51 -1.81 9.89
CA LEU A 297 5.81 -1.50 10.48
C LEU A 297 6.11 -2.38 11.69
N ARG A 298 5.13 -2.72 12.52
CA ARG A 298 5.29 -3.66 13.64
C ARG A 298 5.72 -5.05 13.14
N GLU A 299 5.09 -5.52 12.08
CA GLU A 299 5.45 -6.81 11.48
C GLU A 299 6.81 -6.76 10.80
N LEU A 300 7.15 -5.66 10.11
CA LEU A 300 8.47 -5.46 9.52
C LEU A 300 9.56 -5.48 10.60
N GLU A 301 9.35 -4.78 11.72
CA GLU A 301 10.27 -4.76 12.85
C GLU A 301 10.49 -6.17 13.41
N ARG A 302 9.43 -6.96 13.54
CA ARG A 302 9.52 -8.37 13.95
C ARG A 302 10.38 -9.20 12.99
N LEU A 303 10.20 -9.01 11.68
CA LEU A 303 10.99 -9.69 10.64
C LEU A 303 12.47 -9.28 10.67
N MET A 304 12.73 -7.98 10.86
CA MET A 304 14.09 -7.46 10.97
C MET A 304 14.83 -8.04 12.19
N ARG A 305 14.16 -8.16 13.34
CA ARG A 305 14.73 -8.81 14.55
C ARG A 305 15.02 -10.29 14.31
N ALA A 306 14.09 -11.03 13.72
CA ALA A 306 14.27 -12.45 13.40
C ALA A 306 15.43 -12.70 12.44
N SER A 307 15.60 -11.83 11.44
CA SER A 307 16.74 -11.87 10.51
C SER A 307 18.07 -11.60 11.22
N ALA A 308 18.08 -10.68 12.18
CA ALA A 308 19.26 -10.35 12.98
C ALA A 308 19.71 -11.50 13.92
N ASP A 309 18.78 -12.28 14.44
CA ASP A 309 19.01 -13.39 15.35
C ASP A 309 19.37 -14.71 14.63
N GLY A 310 19.55 -14.67 13.28
CA GLY A 310 19.95 -15.83 12.47
C GLY A 310 18.81 -16.82 12.21
N ALA A 311 17.58 -16.54 12.68
CA ALA A 311 16.42 -17.42 12.54
C ALA A 311 15.61 -17.18 11.24
N GLY A 312 16.00 -16.17 10.41
CA GLY A 312 15.15 -15.60 9.39
C GLY A 312 15.58 -15.77 7.93
N ALA A 313 16.65 -16.47 7.61
CA ALA A 313 17.12 -16.61 6.23
C ALA A 313 16.52 -17.85 5.51
N ALA A 314 15.19 -17.92 5.39
CA ALA A 314 14.55 -18.82 4.44
C ALA A 314 13.91 -17.97 3.33
N GLY A 315 14.71 -17.57 2.35
CA GLY A 315 14.22 -17.07 1.07
C GLY A 315 13.42 -18.15 0.34
N PRO A 316 12.57 -17.80 -0.65
CA PRO A 316 11.80 -18.75 -1.42
C PRO A 316 12.74 -19.65 -2.25
N GLY A 317 13.17 -20.79 -1.71
CA GLY A 317 14.05 -21.72 -2.42
C GLY A 317 14.88 -22.71 -1.58
N ALA A 318 14.96 -22.56 -0.27
CA ALA A 318 15.70 -23.50 0.59
C ALA A 318 14.83 -24.70 0.99
N GLY A 319 15.26 -25.87 0.58
CA GLY A 319 14.52 -27.11 0.66
C GLY A 319 14.17 -27.60 2.05
N SER A 320 13.09 -28.36 2.11
CA SER A 320 12.64 -29.33 3.14
C SER A 320 12.84 -28.95 4.61
N GLY A 321 12.13 -28.00 5.10
CA GLY A 321 11.84 -27.78 6.50
C GLY A 321 10.63 -26.87 6.57
N ARG A 322 9.60 -27.20 7.38
CA ARG A 322 8.33 -26.45 7.49
C ARG A 322 8.62 -24.95 7.42
N THR A 323 8.36 -24.34 6.26
CA THR A 323 8.44 -22.89 6.10
C THR A 323 7.57 -22.26 7.18
N PRO A 324 8.11 -21.39 8.03
CA PRO A 324 7.29 -20.73 9.04
C PRO A 324 6.13 -20.06 8.28
N ARG A 325 4.91 -20.33 8.73
CA ARG A 325 3.71 -19.72 8.12
C ARG A 325 3.80 -18.23 8.36
N LEU A 326 4.21 -17.50 7.32
CA LEU A 326 4.32 -16.06 7.40
C LEU A 326 2.93 -15.47 7.68
N PRO A 327 2.84 -14.43 8.51
CA PRO A 327 1.58 -13.79 8.83
C PRO A 327 0.87 -13.29 7.58
N ASP A 328 -0.41 -13.59 7.50
CA ASP A 328 -1.30 -13.21 6.42
C ASP A 328 -2.57 -12.64 7.06
N TYR A 329 -2.56 -11.35 7.27
CA TYR A 329 -3.66 -10.63 7.90
C TYR A 329 -4.60 -10.07 6.84
N ARG A 330 -5.88 -10.45 6.94
CA ARG A 330 -6.93 -9.85 6.14
C ARG A 330 -7.49 -8.64 6.87
N VAL A 331 -7.51 -7.50 6.19
CA VAL A 331 -8.00 -6.24 6.74
C VAL A 331 -9.34 -5.91 6.10
N SER A 332 -10.34 -5.71 6.96
CA SER A 332 -11.69 -5.33 6.53
C SER A 332 -11.78 -3.81 6.34
N PRO A 333 -12.46 -3.37 5.29
CA PRO A 333 -12.72 -1.96 5.05
C PRO A 333 -13.87 -1.43 5.90
N GLU A 334 -13.98 -0.12 5.97
CA GLU A 334 -15.08 0.63 6.57
C GLU A 334 -15.82 1.48 5.55
N LEU A 335 -17.11 1.74 5.79
CA LEU A 335 -17.94 2.60 4.97
C LEU A 335 -18.04 3.98 5.61
N VAL A 336 -17.51 4.98 4.92
CA VAL A 336 -17.59 6.39 5.31
C VAL A 336 -18.62 7.09 4.43
N LEU A 337 -19.78 7.45 5.03
CA LEU A 337 -20.89 8.09 4.32
C LEU A 337 -20.70 9.60 4.26
N ARG A 338 -21.03 10.19 3.08
CA ARG A 338 -21.04 11.63 2.85
C ARG A 338 -22.30 12.01 2.06
N ALA A 339 -22.17 12.55 0.85
CA ALA A 339 -23.30 13.11 0.10
C ALA A 339 -23.37 12.67 -1.38
N SER A 340 -22.72 11.58 -1.75
CA SER A 340 -22.68 11.13 -3.16
C SER A 340 -23.72 10.05 -3.49
N GLU A 341 -24.49 9.60 -2.50
CA GLU A 341 -25.59 8.66 -2.71
C GLU A 341 -26.85 9.09 -1.97
N ARG A 342 -28.01 8.63 -2.43
CA ARG A 342 -29.30 8.89 -1.81
C ARG A 342 -30.27 7.72 -1.89
N ALA A 343 -31.25 7.70 -1.01
CA ALA A 343 -32.34 6.74 -1.10
C ALA A 343 -33.23 7.01 -2.33
N ILE A 344 -33.59 5.95 -3.04
CA ILE A 344 -34.62 6.00 -4.07
C ILE A 344 -35.97 5.72 -3.38
N GLY A 345 -36.92 6.65 -3.48
CA GLY A 345 -38.27 6.42 -3.00
C GLY A 345 -38.86 5.14 -3.63
N ARG A 346 -39.50 4.30 -2.83
CA ARG A 346 -40.30 3.19 -3.37
C ARG A 346 -41.40 3.82 -4.24
N ARG A 347 -41.29 3.65 -5.58
CA ARG A 347 -42.41 3.89 -6.49
C ARG A 347 -43.36 2.70 -6.44
#